data_92ebeaef961e2687ff0110d3e6cc252c
#
_entry.id   92ebeaef961e2687ff0110d3e6cc252c
#
_cell.length_a   1.000
_cell.length_b   1.000
_cell.length_c   1.000
_cell.angle_alpha   90.00
_cell.angle_beta   90.00
_cell.angle_gamma   90.00
#
_symmetry.space_group_name_H-M   'P 1'
#
loop_
_entity.id
_entity.type
_entity.pdbx_description
1 polymer ?
#
loop_
_entity_poly.entity_id
_entity_poly.type
_entity_poly.pdbx_seq_one_letter_code
_entity_poly.pdbx_strand_id
1 'polypeptide(L)'
;ANLLGCGGSTYGLGLLGGGISFFDFDRDGWDDITISSEDGDPVRFFKNNTGTYTEVFFNFEDPFFETKTVQWVDFDNDSDFDLFVTSNTNSNRLYQNIGSMTFEDISVSSGLNVLDNETYGGSWGDYNNDGWLDLYICSRSTTSGVGSNFLFKNNQNSTFTDVNDIAGLTTENNLSFCAVFFDYNKDGWQDIYIANDKYDTPNLLYKNNGNGTFLEVGEETGTNISIDAMSTTIGDYNKDGWLDIYIANTINGNVFFKNNGDGTFTNVASENGTIFESVAWGSVFLDAENDTDLDLYVSGELDGETSFLPSAFYENDGMGNFSIPFAAGFDNDTARSFSNAMGDINNDGYPDIIVLNYEPHDIFIWKNQSSQNNNWIKIKLEGVESNKQGIGSWIEISVNGNKQYNYTLCGEGYLGQNSAYEFFGIGESSVIDYIKVTWLSGNVDIITNPMINSHTTIIEGENLDLNNVSNLNNRVLIYPNPGKIFSLKIDNHINNIGLTVTDLTGKLVLKKELTVTDDKVNMSRFVNGIYLFNLVIGNVLISKKVIVK
;
A
#
# COMPACT_ATOMS: atom_id res chain seq x y z
N ALA A 1 -8.72 25.85 6.62
CA ALA A 1 -7.70 25.43 5.67
C ALA A 1 -6.59 26.50 5.66
N ASN A 2 -5.35 26.10 5.83
CA ASN A 2 -4.21 26.97 5.60
C ASN A 2 -3.67 26.67 4.21
N LEU A 3 -3.88 27.60 3.28
CA LEU A 3 -3.24 27.55 1.98
C LEU A 3 -1.73 27.76 2.17
N LEU A 4 -0.94 26.73 1.88
CA LEU A 4 0.49 26.91 1.68
C LEU A 4 0.66 27.42 0.25
N GLY A 5 0.72 28.75 0.10
CA GLY A 5 1.11 29.34 -1.17
C GLY A 5 2.52 28.86 -1.51
N CYS A 6 2.65 28.01 -2.50
CA CYS A 6 3.93 27.74 -3.14
C CYS A 6 4.30 28.99 -3.91
N GLY A 7 5.13 29.84 -3.30
CA GLY A 7 5.37 31.20 -3.75
C GLY A 7 5.75 31.30 -5.22
N GLY A 8 4.90 31.94 -6.01
CA GLY A 8 5.29 32.74 -7.15
C GLY A 8 5.44 32.07 -8.51
N SER A 9 5.13 30.83 -8.71
CA SER A 9 4.92 30.26 -10.04
C SER A 9 3.62 29.48 -10.09
N THR A 10 2.76 29.81 -11.02
CA THR A 10 1.64 29.00 -11.44
C THR A 10 2.17 27.64 -11.83
N TYR A 11 1.70 26.59 -11.17
CA TYR A 11 2.16 25.23 -11.43
C TYR A 11 1.32 24.65 -12.55
N GLY A 12 1.88 24.54 -13.73
CA GLY A 12 1.28 23.78 -14.81
C GLY A 12 1.36 22.28 -14.47
N LEU A 13 0.26 21.57 -14.64
CA LEU A 13 0.17 20.13 -14.34
C LEU A 13 0.31 19.24 -15.57
N GLY A 14 0.63 19.85 -16.71
CA GLY A 14 0.66 19.15 -17.97
C GLY A 14 -0.70 18.61 -18.41
N LEU A 15 -0.69 17.70 -19.39
CA LEU A 15 -1.92 17.10 -19.91
C LEU A 15 -2.54 16.15 -18.88
N LEU A 16 -3.81 16.38 -18.50
CA LEU A 16 -4.59 15.55 -17.58
C LEU A 16 -4.04 15.52 -16.13
N GLY A 17 -3.41 16.60 -15.69
CA GLY A 17 -2.92 16.73 -14.31
C GLY A 17 -1.66 15.91 -14.01
N GLY A 18 -1.28 15.90 -12.76
CA GLY A 18 -0.12 15.20 -12.23
C GLY A 18 -0.40 14.54 -10.88
N GLY A 19 0.60 13.90 -10.32
CA GLY A 19 0.54 13.14 -9.07
C GLY A 19 1.06 13.90 -7.86
N ILE A 20 0.64 13.46 -6.69
CA ILE A 20 1.08 13.97 -5.40
C ILE A 20 1.31 12.83 -4.43
N SER A 21 2.39 12.93 -3.64
CA SER A 21 2.68 12.01 -2.55
C SER A 21 2.67 12.74 -1.22
N PHE A 22 2.04 12.15 -0.22
CA PHE A 22 2.03 12.62 1.16
C PHE A 22 2.64 11.55 2.05
N PHE A 23 3.97 11.53 2.13
CA PHE A 23 4.71 10.39 2.60
C PHE A 23 6.00 10.82 3.32
N ASP A 24 6.30 10.22 4.47
CA ASP A 24 7.53 10.42 5.24
C ASP A 24 8.74 9.87 4.48
N PHE A 25 9.26 10.63 3.51
CA PHE A 25 10.30 10.15 2.60
C PHE A 25 11.68 10.04 3.27
N ASP A 26 11.95 10.80 4.34
CA ASP A 26 13.25 10.75 5.02
C ASP A 26 13.20 10.01 6.38
N ARG A 27 12.05 9.39 6.69
CA ARG A 27 11.83 8.54 7.86
C ARG A 27 11.99 9.25 9.19
N ASP A 28 11.69 10.54 9.26
CA ASP A 28 11.76 11.31 10.49
C ASP A 28 10.45 11.26 11.31
N GLY A 29 9.42 10.58 10.80
CA GLY A 29 8.12 10.37 11.42
C GLY A 29 7.10 11.47 11.12
N TRP A 30 7.37 12.34 10.14
CA TRP A 30 6.48 13.38 9.68
C TRP A 30 6.21 13.23 8.18
N ASP A 31 4.95 13.22 7.80
CA ASP A 31 4.58 13.09 6.38
C ASP A 31 5.02 14.33 5.60
N ASP A 32 5.82 14.10 4.56
CA ASP A 32 6.36 15.08 3.63
C ASP A 32 5.49 15.17 2.37
N ILE A 33 5.73 16.17 1.52
CA ILE A 33 5.00 16.33 0.27
C ILE A 33 5.95 16.25 -0.92
N THR A 34 5.59 15.41 -1.91
CA THR A 34 6.25 15.38 -3.22
C THR A 34 5.23 15.66 -4.30
N ILE A 35 5.58 16.51 -5.25
CA ILE A 35 4.67 16.97 -6.30
C ILE A 35 5.29 16.72 -7.66
N SER A 36 4.53 16.11 -8.56
CA SER A 36 4.91 15.94 -9.96
C SER A 36 5.17 17.27 -10.68
N SER A 37 5.79 17.23 -11.83
CA SER A 37 6.20 18.42 -12.59
C SER A 37 5.55 18.48 -13.96
N GLU A 38 5.43 19.70 -14.49
CA GLU A 38 5.20 19.99 -15.90
C GLU A 38 6.52 19.97 -16.68
N ASP A 39 6.43 19.90 -18.01
CA ASP A 39 7.60 19.96 -18.91
C ASP A 39 8.37 21.27 -18.72
N GLY A 40 9.64 21.15 -18.38
CA GLY A 40 10.54 22.26 -18.06
C GLY A 40 10.65 22.61 -16.58
N ASP A 41 9.84 22.01 -15.72
CA ASP A 41 9.90 22.17 -14.26
C ASP A 41 10.37 20.89 -13.57
N PRO A 42 11.05 20.99 -12.41
CA PRO A 42 11.47 19.82 -11.63
C PRO A 42 10.33 19.29 -10.75
N VAL A 43 10.41 18.00 -10.40
CA VAL A 43 9.67 17.44 -9.25
C VAL A 43 10.03 18.24 -7.99
N ARG A 44 9.04 18.57 -7.18
CA ARG A 44 9.23 19.39 -5.98
C ARG A 44 9.02 18.60 -4.71
N PHE A 45 9.85 18.86 -3.73
CA PHE A 45 9.90 18.16 -2.46
C PHE A 45 9.76 19.14 -1.30
N PHE A 46 8.86 18.89 -0.39
CA PHE A 46 8.62 19.72 0.78
C PHE A 46 8.74 18.87 2.03
N LYS A 47 9.82 19.09 2.78
CA LYS A 47 10.03 18.43 4.06
C LYS A 47 9.16 19.06 5.14
N ASN A 48 8.49 18.21 5.91
CA ASN A 48 7.72 18.61 7.08
C ASN A 48 8.65 18.79 8.30
N ASN A 49 8.72 19.99 8.82
CA ASN A 49 9.46 20.32 10.04
C ASN A 49 8.46 20.56 11.18
N THR A 50 7.87 19.50 11.71
CA THR A 50 6.91 19.54 12.82
C THR A 50 5.68 20.43 12.53
N GLY A 51 5.02 20.19 11.39
CA GLY A 51 3.82 20.93 10.95
C GLY A 51 4.10 22.15 10.09
N THR A 52 5.36 22.35 9.66
CA THR A 52 5.76 23.46 8.77
C THR A 52 6.62 22.92 7.65
N TYR A 53 6.24 23.19 6.41
CA TYR A 53 6.96 22.68 5.24
C TYR A 53 8.09 23.61 4.80
N THR A 54 9.21 23.01 4.41
CA THR A 54 10.35 23.67 3.78
C THR A 54 10.69 22.94 2.49
N GLU A 55 10.78 23.66 1.38
CA GLU A 55 11.20 23.06 0.12
C GLU A 55 12.66 22.60 0.21
N VAL A 56 12.89 21.36 -0.21
CA VAL A 56 14.21 20.72 -0.26
C VAL A 56 14.54 20.32 -1.69
N PHE A 57 15.83 20.25 -2.01
CA PHE A 57 16.29 19.96 -3.36
C PHE A 57 17.23 18.76 -3.33
N PHE A 58 16.93 17.78 -4.17
CA PHE A 58 17.79 16.63 -4.39
C PHE A 58 18.55 16.78 -5.70
N ASN A 59 19.71 16.17 -5.79
CA ASN A 59 20.57 16.26 -6.97
C ASN A 59 20.23 15.14 -7.96
N PHE A 60 19.07 15.26 -8.62
CA PHE A 60 18.69 14.35 -9.69
C PHE A 60 19.34 14.76 -11.02
N GLU A 61 19.74 13.77 -11.82
CA GLU A 61 20.12 14.00 -13.19
C GLU A 61 18.86 14.18 -14.05
N ASP A 62 18.82 15.21 -14.91
CA ASP A 62 17.73 15.52 -15.84
C ASP A 62 16.32 15.55 -15.22
N PRO A 63 16.08 16.40 -14.20
CA PRO A 63 14.81 16.45 -13.50
C PRO A 63 13.72 17.27 -14.19
N PHE A 64 13.98 17.85 -15.37
CA PHE A 64 13.12 18.86 -16.02
C PHE A 64 12.28 18.24 -17.14
N PHE A 65 11.34 17.39 -16.83
CA PHE A 65 10.39 16.78 -17.77
C PHE A 65 9.03 16.59 -17.12
N GLU A 66 7.97 16.48 -17.91
CA GLU A 66 6.63 16.25 -17.38
C GLU A 66 6.56 14.89 -16.68
N THR A 67 6.14 14.89 -15.41
CA THR A 67 5.99 13.69 -14.59
C THR A 67 4.53 13.47 -14.22
N LYS A 68 4.16 12.21 -13.99
CA LYS A 68 2.80 11.81 -13.61
C LYS A 68 2.77 11.29 -12.18
N THR A 69 2.93 10.02 -11.92
CA THR A 69 3.03 9.58 -10.52
C THR A 69 4.40 9.88 -9.93
N VAL A 70 4.43 10.14 -8.62
CA VAL A 70 5.65 10.31 -7.82
C VAL A 70 5.48 9.45 -6.57
N GLN A 71 6.27 8.38 -6.44
CA GLN A 71 6.08 7.38 -5.41
C GLN A 71 7.38 7.03 -4.70
N TRP A 72 7.33 7.01 -3.39
CA TRP A 72 8.40 6.57 -2.51
C TRP A 72 8.22 5.09 -2.16
N VAL A 73 9.24 4.29 -2.46
CA VAL A 73 9.18 2.84 -2.32
C VAL A 73 10.54 2.29 -1.93
N ASP A 74 10.59 1.30 -1.05
CA ASP A 74 11.79 0.51 -0.77
C ASP A 74 11.77 -0.72 -1.68
N PHE A 75 12.21 -0.53 -2.95
CA PHE A 75 12.12 -1.58 -3.96
C PHE A 75 13.22 -2.63 -3.83
N ASP A 76 14.33 -2.32 -3.16
CA ASP A 76 15.49 -3.21 -3.02
C ASP A 76 15.68 -3.75 -1.59
N ASN A 77 14.71 -3.50 -0.71
CA ASN A 77 14.64 -4.01 0.67
C ASN A 77 15.84 -3.59 1.55
N ASP A 78 16.47 -2.44 1.25
CA ASP A 78 17.62 -1.94 2.05
C ASP A 78 17.19 -1.06 3.22
N SER A 79 15.89 -0.80 3.33
CA SER A 79 15.22 -0.02 4.37
C SER A 79 15.38 1.49 4.21
N ASP A 80 15.78 2.01 3.07
CA ASP A 80 15.56 3.41 2.75
C ASP A 80 14.56 3.55 1.57
N PHE A 81 14.06 4.76 1.32
CA PHE A 81 13.06 4.94 0.28
C PHE A 81 13.69 5.48 -0.99
N ASP A 82 13.34 4.83 -2.09
CA ASP A 82 13.68 5.20 -3.45
C ASP A 82 12.54 6.01 -4.08
N LEU A 83 12.80 6.74 -5.15
CA LEU A 83 11.79 7.51 -5.85
C LEU A 83 11.52 6.92 -7.24
N PHE A 84 10.29 6.50 -7.45
CA PHE A 84 9.78 6.11 -8.76
C PHE A 84 8.89 7.20 -9.36
N VAL A 85 9.09 7.47 -10.66
CA VAL A 85 8.38 8.54 -11.38
C VAL A 85 7.98 8.05 -12.76
N THR A 86 6.70 8.21 -13.12
CA THR A 86 6.23 7.98 -14.49
C THR A 86 6.14 9.27 -15.29
N SER A 87 6.08 9.14 -16.61
CA SER A 87 5.95 10.28 -17.53
C SER A 87 5.14 9.91 -18.77
N ASN A 88 4.31 10.85 -19.23
CA ASN A 88 3.60 10.74 -20.49
C ASN A 88 4.34 11.36 -21.67
N THR A 89 5.44 12.06 -21.44
CA THR A 89 6.25 12.73 -22.47
C THR A 89 7.69 12.23 -22.53
N ASN A 90 8.12 11.50 -21.52
CA ASN A 90 9.49 10.97 -21.37
C ASN A 90 9.46 9.53 -20.85
N SER A 91 10.61 8.90 -20.69
CA SER A 91 10.69 7.59 -20.03
C SER A 91 10.52 7.72 -18.52
N ASN A 92 10.06 6.63 -17.89
CA ASN A 92 9.99 6.53 -16.43
C ASN A 92 11.39 6.67 -15.80
N ARG A 93 11.42 7.07 -14.52
CA ARG A 93 12.66 7.15 -13.74
C ARG A 93 12.53 6.33 -12.46
N LEU A 94 13.63 5.66 -12.14
CA LEU A 94 13.85 5.06 -10.83
C LEU A 94 15.16 5.62 -10.27
N TYR A 95 15.03 6.37 -9.18
CA TYR A 95 16.15 6.96 -8.46
C TYR A 95 16.38 6.16 -7.19
N GLN A 96 17.44 5.36 -7.17
CA GLN A 96 17.86 4.59 -6.00
C GLN A 96 18.50 5.50 -4.96
N ASN A 97 18.03 5.44 -3.73
CA ASN A 97 18.68 6.10 -2.59
C ASN A 97 19.89 5.26 -2.18
N ILE A 98 21.06 5.83 -2.28
CA ILE A 98 22.32 5.17 -1.88
C ILE A 98 22.77 5.59 -0.48
N GLY A 99 21.82 6.01 0.33
CA GLY A 99 21.96 6.46 1.71
C GLY A 99 21.98 7.97 1.88
N SER A 100 21.41 8.43 3.00
CA SER A 100 21.36 9.85 3.38
C SER A 100 20.71 10.75 2.32
N MET A 101 19.62 10.30 1.68
CA MET A 101 18.88 11.03 0.64
C MET A 101 19.78 11.46 -0.53
N THR A 102 20.71 10.59 -0.91
CA THR A 102 21.56 10.75 -2.09
C THR A 102 21.14 9.74 -3.14
N PHE A 103 20.83 10.19 -4.33
CA PHE A 103 20.16 9.38 -5.34
C PHE A 103 21.06 9.10 -6.56
N GLU A 104 20.95 7.87 -7.10
CA GLU A 104 21.51 7.44 -8.37
C GLU A 104 20.37 7.11 -9.34
N ASP A 105 20.40 7.66 -10.56
CA ASP A 105 19.43 7.28 -11.61
C ASP A 105 19.78 5.92 -12.18
N ILE A 106 18.99 4.92 -11.82
CA ILE A 106 19.13 3.54 -12.32
C ILE A 106 18.06 3.17 -13.35
N SER A 107 17.31 4.13 -13.88
CA SER A 107 16.17 3.90 -14.77
C SER A 107 16.49 2.99 -15.95
N VAL A 108 17.63 3.23 -16.60
CA VAL A 108 18.09 2.42 -17.76
C VAL A 108 18.58 1.05 -17.30
N SER A 109 19.41 0.99 -16.27
CA SER A 109 20.00 -0.26 -15.76
C SER A 109 18.95 -1.16 -15.10
N SER A 110 17.92 -0.57 -14.48
CA SER A 110 16.81 -1.33 -13.89
C SER A 110 15.87 -1.95 -14.93
N GLY A 111 15.83 -1.41 -16.16
CA GLY A 111 14.91 -1.85 -17.21
C GLY A 111 13.52 -1.20 -17.15
N LEU A 112 13.30 -0.22 -16.26
CA LEU A 112 12.00 0.47 -16.11
C LEU A 112 11.84 1.69 -17.03
N ASN A 113 12.86 2.06 -17.81
CA ASN A 113 12.82 3.19 -18.73
C ASN A 113 12.03 2.83 -20.00
N VAL A 114 10.73 2.64 -19.87
CA VAL A 114 9.86 2.36 -21.01
C VAL A 114 9.87 3.54 -21.98
N LEU A 115 10.38 3.31 -23.17
CA LEU A 115 10.46 4.32 -24.23
C LEU A 115 9.20 4.30 -25.07
N ASP A 116 8.83 5.46 -25.61
CA ASP A 116 7.70 5.63 -26.55
C ASP A 116 6.33 5.20 -25.97
N ASN A 117 6.16 5.27 -24.64
CA ASN A 117 4.92 4.97 -23.97
C ASN A 117 4.49 6.14 -23.08
N GLU A 118 3.22 6.49 -23.14
CA GLU A 118 2.62 7.52 -22.30
C GLU A 118 2.18 6.88 -20.99
N THR A 119 3.04 6.86 -19.96
CA THR A 119 2.78 6.21 -18.67
C THR A 119 2.18 7.20 -17.67
N TYR A 120 1.23 6.72 -16.87
CA TYR A 120 0.52 7.49 -15.86
C TYR A 120 0.70 6.88 -14.47
N GLY A 121 -0.21 6.03 -14.01
CA GLY A 121 -0.16 5.44 -12.68
C GLY A 121 0.82 4.29 -12.55
N GLY A 122 1.41 4.16 -11.37
CA GLY A 122 2.15 2.99 -10.94
C GLY A 122 1.53 2.40 -9.68
N SER A 123 1.52 1.09 -9.56
CA SER A 123 1.12 0.38 -8.34
C SER A 123 2.18 -0.65 -8.00
N TRP A 124 2.65 -0.62 -6.75
CA TRP A 124 3.65 -1.54 -6.23
C TRP A 124 2.97 -2.63 -5.41
N GLY A 125 3.37 -3.87 -5.62
CA GLY A 125 2.86 -5.04 -4.91
C GLY A 125 3.81 -6.23 -5.08
N ASP A 126 3.67 -7.24 -4.25
CA ASP A 126 4.43 -8.50 -4.35
C ASP A 126 3.49 -9.59 -4.86
N TYR A 127 3.24 -9.61 -6.18
CA TYR A 127 2.25 -10.50 -6.78
C TYR A 127 2.64 -11.98 -6.71
N ASN A 128 3.91 -12.27 -6.49
CA ASN A 128 4.44 -13.62 -6.46
C ASN A 128 4.82 -14.11 -5.05
N ASN A 129 4.57 -13.30 -4.02
CA ASN A 129 4.85 -13.55 -2.60
C ASN A 129 6.31 -13.95 -2.34
N ASP A 130 7.27 -13.31 -3.04
CA ASP A 130 8.71 -13.58 -2.86
C ASP A 130 9.40 -12.59 -1.91
N GLY A 131 8.66 -11.64 -1.34
CA GLY A 131 9.13 -10.62 -0.39
C GLY A 131 9.74 -9.39 -1.04
N TRP A 132 9.62 -9.25 -2.36
CA TRP A 132 10.12 -8.10 -3.12
C TRP A 132 8.98 -7.43 -3.87
N LEU A 133 8.98 -6.12 -3.87
CA LEU A 133 7.95 -5.37 -4.56
C LEU A 133 8.13 -5.43 -6.07
N ASP A 134 7.10 -5.87 -6.76
CA ASP A 134 6.90 -5.82 -8.19
C ASP A 134 6.14 -4.55 -8.56
N LEU A 135 6.08 -4.19 -9.84
CA LEU A 135 5.49 -2.93 -10.29
C LEU A 135 4.52 -3.14 -11.46
N TYR A 136 3.29 -2.66 -11.31
CA TYR A 136 2.36 -2.51 -12.43
C TYR A 136 2.31 -1.04 -12.88
N ILE A 137 2.51 -0.79 -14.19
CA ILE A 137 2.50 0.55 -14.79
C ILE A 137 1.33 0.66 -15.77
N CYS A 138 0.52 1.67 -15.59
CA CYS A 138 -0.57 2.03 -16.48
C CYS A 138 -0.11 2.96 -17.59
N SER A 139 -0.55 2.69 -18.80
CA SER A 139 -0.28 3.51 -19.97
C SER A 139 -1.58 3.98 -20.62
N ARG A 140 -1.59 5.23 -21.03
CA ARG A 140 -2.72 5.85 -21.72
C ARG A 140 -2.25 6.65 -22.93
N SER A 141 -2.27 6.04 -24.08
CA SER A 141 -1.96 6.71 -25.34
C SER A 141 -3.09 6.55 -26.36
N THR A 142 -3.39 7.60 -27.07
CA THR A 142 -4.31 7.54 -28.23
C THR A 142 -3.59 7.15 -29.53
N THR A 143 -2.27 6.95 -29.48
CA THR A 143 -1.44 6.55 -30.61
C THR A 143 -1.56 5.05 -30.84
N SER A 144 -1.95 4.65 -32.03
CA SER A 144 -2.10 3.23 -32.39
C SER A 144 -0.79 2.45 -32.21
N GLY A 145 -0.84 1.35 -31.44
CA GLY A 145 0.31 0.49 -31.15
C GLY A 145 1.21 0.99 -30.00
N VAL A 146 0.78 2.05 -29.31
CA VAL A 146 1.42 2.58 -28.10
C VAL A 146 0.39 2.51 -26.96
N GLY A 147 0.84 2.39 -25.71
CA GLY A 147 -0.02 2.47 -24.52
C GLY A 147 -0.38 1.13 -23.91
N SER A 148 0.43 0.08 -24.10
CA SER A 148 0.32 -1.15 -23.31
C SER A 148 0.71 -0.91 -21.85
N ASN A 149 -0.03 -1.52 -20.95
CA ASN A 149 0.36 -1.60 -19.55
C ASN A 149 1.52 -2.58 -19.37
N PHE A 150 2.21 -2.50 -18.23
CA PHE A 150 3.36 -3.37 -17.92
C PHE A 150 3.24 -3.95 -16.52
N LEU A 151 3.50 -5.24 -16.38
CA LEU A 151 3.82 -5.87 -15.12
C LEU A 151 5.33 -6.18 -15.10
N PHE A 152 6.05 -5.51 -14.24
CA PHE A 152 7.48 -5.69 -14.05
C PHE A 152 7.73 -6.52 -12.80
N LYS A 153 8.32 -7.70 -13.00
CA LYS A 153 8.82 -8.52 -11.90
C LYS A 153 10.16 -8.00 -11.41
N ASN A 154 10.31 -7.82 -10.10
CA ASN A 154 11.59 -7.52 -9.46
C ASN A 154 12.51 -8.74 -9.47
N ASN A 155 13.72 -8.60 -9.98
CA ASN A 155 14.73 -9.67 -10.06
C ASN A 155 15.62 -9.75 -8.81
N GLN A 156 15.33 -8.97 -7.75
CA GLN A 156 16.07 -8.94 -6.48
C GLN A 156 17.55 -8.48 -6.61
N ASN A 157 17.84 -7.71 -7.63
CA ASN A 157 19.20 -7.23 -7.95
C ASN A 157 19.18 -5.84 -8.60
N SER A 158 18.21 -5.01 -8.24
CA SER A 158 17.94 -3.68 -8.78
C SER A 158 17.60 -3.67 -10.28
N THR A 159 17.13 -4.81 -10.83
CA THR A 159 16.60 -4.90 -12.19
C THR A 159 15.20 -5.49 -12.21
N PHE A 160 14.45 -5.18 -13.25
CA PHE A 160 13.09 -5.66 -13.44
C PHE A 160 12.95 -6.34 -14.81
N THR A 161 11.98 -7.25 -14.91
CA THR A 161 11.65 -7.95 -16.16
C THR A 161 10.17 -7.78 -16.46
N ASP A 162 9.83 -7.31 -17.65
CA ASP A 162 8.45 -7.32 -18.15
C ASP A 162 7.97 -8.77 -18.30
N VAL A 163 6.87 -9.07 -17.62
CA VAL A 163 6.30 -10.43 -17.56
C VAL A 163 4.86 -10.51 -18.07
N ASN A 164 4.32 -9.46 -18.71
CA ASN A 164 2.94 -9.41 -19.20
C ASN A 164 2.52 -10.68 -19.94
N ASP A 165 3.28 -11.07 -20.95
CA ASP A 165 2.97 -12.23 -21.79
C ASP A 165 2.95 -13.54 -20.99
N ILE A 166 3.91 -13.70 -20.07
CA ILE A 166 4.04 -14.90 -19.23
C ILE A 166 2.95 -14.92 -18.17
N ALA A 167 2.63 -13.75 -17.62
CA ALA A 167 1.60 -13.58 -16.60
C ALA A 167 0.17 -13.68 -17.17
N GLY A 168 0.00 -13.64 -18.49
CA GLY A 168 -1.33 -13.74 -19.13
C GLY A 168 -2.14 -12.44 -19.08
N LEU A 169 -1.44 -11.30 -18.93
CA LEU A 169 -2.07 -9.99 -18.96
C LEU A 169 -2.23 -9.50 -20.42
N THR A 170 -3.24 -8.67 -20.68
CA THR A 170 -3.41 -8.09 -22.00
C THR A 170 -2.31 -7.08 -22.31
N THR A 171 -1.84 -7.11 -23.56
CA THR A 171 -0.91 -6.13 -24.12
C THR A 171 -1.62 -5.09 -25.02
N GLU A 172 -2.95 -5.11 -25.02
CA GLU A 172 -3.74 -4.11 -25.75
C GLU A 172 -3.67 -2.75 -25.04
N ASN A 173 -3.81 -1.69 -25.80
CA ASN A 173 -3.93 -0.34 -25.25
C ASN A 173 -5.35 -0.13 -24.71
N ASN A 174 -5.49 -0.14 -23.40
CA ASN A 174 -6.77 0.03 -22.71
C ASN A 174 -7.00 1.46 -22.19
N LEU A 175 -6.13 2.39 -22.50
CA LEU A 175 -6.19 3.77 -22.01
C LEU A 175 -6.24 3.84 -20.47
N SER A 176 -5.37 3.12 -19.81
CA SER A 176 -5.39 2.97 -18.35
C SER A 176 -4.76 4.17 -17.66
N PHE A 177 -5.43 4.73 -16.64
CA PHE A 177 -4.87 5.76 -15.79
C PHE A 177 -4.20 5.21 -14.53
N CYS A 178 -4.85 4.27 -13.86
CA CYS A 178 -4.32 3.69 -12.64
C CYS A 178 -4.72 2.23 -12.50
N ALA A 179 -3.96 1.54 -11.68
CA ALA A 179 -4.24 0.19 -11.21
C ALA A 179 -3.93 0.11 -9.72
N VAL A 180 -4.45 -0.92 -9.07
CA VAL A 180 -4.16 -1.20 -7.67
C VAL A 180 -3.98 -2.70 -7.47
N PHE A 181 -2.93 -3.07 -6.73
CA PHE A 181 -2.75 -4.40 -6.19
C PHE A 181 -3.51 -4.56 -4.89
N PHE A 182 -4.39 -5.56 -4.78
CA PHE A 182 -5.12 -5.87 -3.57
C PHE A 182 -5.63 -7.32 -3.59
N ASP A 183 -5.95 -7.88 -2.45
CA ASP A 183 -6.50 -9.24 -2.33
C ASP A 183 -8.03 -9.16 -2.19
N TYR A 184 -8.77 -9.17 -3.33
CA TYR A 184 -10.22 -8.98 -3.31
C TYR A 184 -10.97 -10.19 -2.75
N ASN A 185 -10.37 -11.37 -2.80
CA ASN A 185 -11.02 -12.65 -2.49
C ASN A 185 -10.45 -13.33 -1.24
N LYS A 186 -9.48 -12.70 -0.56
CA LYS A 186 -8.79 -13.18 0.66
C LYS A 186 -8.10 -14.53 0.49
N ASP A 187 -7.58 -14.81 -0.69
CA ASP A 187 -6.82 -16.03 -0.94
C ASP A 187 -5.31 -15.89 -0.63
N GLY A 188 -4.85 -14.71 -0.24
CA GLY A 188 -3.47 -14.41 0.14
C GLY A 188 -2.57 -14.07 -1.04
N TRP A 189 -3.15 -13.84 -2.22
CA TRP A 189 -2.45 -13.39 -3.41
C TRP A 189 -2.99 -12.03 -3.85
N GLN A 190 -2.11 -11.13 -4.22
CA GLN A 190 -2.53 -9.83 -4.71
C GLN A 190 -3.07 -9.93 -6.14
N ASP A 191 -4.30 -9.49 -6.31
CA ASP A 191 -5.00 -9.32 -7.58
C ASP A 191 -4.75 -7.91 -8.13
N ILE A 192 -5.19 -7.62 -9.36
CA ILE A 192 -4.99 -6.30 -9.96
C ILE A 192 -6.33 -5.77 -10.49
N TYR A 193 -6.77 -4.61 -10.01
CA TYR A 193 -7.86 -3.86 -10.64
C TYR A 193 -7.30 -2.70 -11.44
N ILE A 194 -7.83 -2.50 -12.68
CA ILE A 194 -7.35 -1.50 -13.63
C ILE A 194 -8.49 -0.60 -14.04
N ALA A 195 -8.33 0.71 -13.82
CA ALA A 195 -9.25 1.75 -14.27
C ALA A 195 -8.87 2.21 -15.69
N ASN A 196 -9.76 1.93 -16.65
CA ASN A 196 -9.59 2.27 -18.05
C ASN A 196 -10.48 3.46 -18.43
N ASP A 197 -9.91 4.44 -19.13
CA ASP A 197 -10.60 5.60 -19.64
C ASP A 197 -11.28 5.27 -20.98
N LYS A 198 -12.53 5.65 -21.14
CA LYS A 198 -13.39 5.51 -22.32
C LYS A 198 -14.30 4.27 -22.37
N TYR A 199 -15.48 4.53 -22.92
CA TYR A 199 -16.59 3.57 -22.99
C TYR A 199 -16.35 2.33 -23.86
N ASP A 200 -15.31 2.27 -24.64
CA ASP A 200 -14.93 1.15 -25.48
C ASP A 200 -13.83 0.27 -24.86
N THR A 201 -13.32 0.69 -23.70
CA THR A 201 -12.29 -0.03 -22.94
C THR A 201 -12.81 -0.32 -21.53
N PRO A 202 -13.36 -1.51 -21.26
CA PRO A 202 -13.87 -1.83 -19.92
C PRO A 202 -12.74 -1.87 -18.89
N ASN A 203 -13.09 -1.57 -17.64
CA ASN A 203 -12.21 -1.84 -16.51
C ASN A 203 -11.94 -3.33 -16.37
N LEU A 204 -10.78 -3.71 -15.88
CA LEU A 204 -10.35 -5.10 -15.78
C LEU A 204 -10.07 -5.48 -14.33
N LEU A 205 -10.48 -6.68 -13.93
CA LEU A 205 -10.05 -7.32 -12.70
C LEU A 205 -9.31 -8.61 -13.02
N TYR A 206 -8.03 -8.64 -12.72
CA TYR A 206 -7.18 -9.80 -12.88
C TYR A 206 -7.02 -10.54 -11.56
N LYS A 207 -7.58 -11.74 -11.48
CA LYS A 207 -7.35 -12.65 -10.36
C LYS A 207 -5.99 -13.30 -10.49
N ASN A 208 -5.19 -13.25 -9.42
CA ASN A 208 -3.93 -13.97 -9.30
C ASN A 208 -4.18 -15.47 -9.06
N ASN A 209 -3.56 -16.33 -9.85
CA ASN A 209 -3.69 -17.78 -9.73
C ASN A 209 -2.69 -18.42 -8.71
N GLY A 210 -1.84 -17.59 -8.06
CA GLY A 210 -0.82 -18.06 -7.12
C GLY A 210 0.35 -18.84 -7.75
N ASN A 211 0.50 -18.75 -9.06
CA ASN A 211 1.53 -19.46 -9.82
C ASN A 211 2.30 -18.54 -10.79
N GLY A 212 2.19 -17.22 -10.58
CA GLY A 212 2.79 -16.21 -11.43
C GLY A 212 1.98 -15.84 -12.66
N THR A 213 0.72 -16.31 -12.76
CA THR A 213 -0.21 -15.97 -13.85
C THR A 213 -1.51 -15.38 -13.30
N PHE A 214 -2.19 -14.62 -14.14
CA PHE A 214 -3.47 -14.00 -13.83
C PHE A 214 -4.57 -14.48 -14.75
N LEU A 215 -5.81 -14.34 -14.31
CA LEU A 215 -7.02 -14.60 -15.09
C LEU A 215 -7.92 -13.37 -15.01
N GLU A 216 -8.33 -12.83 -16.15
CA GLU A 216 -9.31 -11.74 -16.18
C GLU A 216 -10.68 -12.29 -15.76
N VAL A 217 -11.29 -11.68 -14.73
CA VAL A 217 -12.53 -12.16 -14.08
C VAL A 217 -13.58 -11.04 -13.93
N GLY A 218 -13.39 -9.90 -14.56
CA GLY A 218 -14.27 -8.73 -14.39
C GLY A 218 -15.72 -8.99 -14.77
N GLU A 219 -15.99 -9.78 -15.83
CA GLU A 219 -17.35 -10.16 -16.21
C GLU A 219 -17.99 -11.09 -15.15
N GLU A 220 -17.21 -12.06 -14.64
CA GLU A 220 -17.68 -13.00 -13.63
C GLU A 220 -17.97 -12.32 -12.29
N THR A 221 -17.11 -11.37 -11.91
CA THR A 221 -17.22 -10.63 -10.64
C THR A 221 -18.21 -9.47 -10.71
N GLY A 222 -18.62 -9.04 -11.91
CA GLY A 222 -19.49 -7.88 -12.13
C GLY A 222 -18.76 -6.53 -12.08
N THR A 223 -17.44 -6.52 -12.22
CA THR A 223 -16.62 -5.31 -12.18
C THR A 223 -16.20 -4.78 -13.56
N ASN A 224 -16.49 -5.53 -14.63
CA ASN A 224 -16.22 -5.16 -16.00
C ASN A 224 -17.22 -4.08 -16.47
N ILE A 225 -16.86 -2.82 -16.28
CA ILE A 225 -17.68 -1.68 -16.67
C ILE A 225 -16.90 -0.79 -17.64
N SER A 226 -17.63 -0.23 -18.61
CA SER A 226 -17.09 0.73 -19.58
C SER A 226 -17.54 2.13 -19.22
N ILE A 227 -16.64 2.91 -18.65
CA ILE A 227 -16.84 4.29 -18.19
C ILE A 227 -15.58 5.11 -18.49
N ASP A 228 -15.63 6.42 -18.29
CA ASP A 228 -14.41 7.23 -18.28
C ASP A 228 -13.75 7.13 -16.87
N ALA A 229 -13.12 6.00 -16.56
CA ALA A 229 -12.54 5.77 -15.23
C ALA A 229 -11.20 6.52 -15.08
N MET A 230 -11.11 7.34 -14.01
CA MET A 230 -9.92 8.15 -13.72
C MET A 230 -9.07 7.54 -12.61
N SER A 231 -9.69 7.10 -11.53
CA SER A 231 -9.00 6.54 -10.36
C SER A 231 -9.74 5.38 -9.74
N THR A 232 -9.01 4.65 -8.91
CA THR A 232 -9.51 3.54 -8.11
C THR A 232 -8.99 3.69 -6.68
N THR A 233 -9.91 3.61 -5.71
CA THR A 233 -9.60 3.69 -4.27
C THR A 233 -10.20 2.48 -3.57
N ILE A 234 -9.44 1.85 -2.70
CA ILE A 234 -9.79 0.59 -2.02
C ILE A 234 -9.98 0.85 -0.53
N GLY A 235 -11.03 0.26 0.06
CA GLY A 235 -11.27 0.32 1.51
C GLY A 235 -12.44 -0.55 1.92
N ASP A 236 -12.52 -0.92 3.19
CA ASP A 236 -13.65 -1.62 3.81
C ASP A 236 -14.58 -0.59 4.47
N TYR A 237 -15.43 0.08 3.66
CA TYR A 237 -16.25 1.19 4.13
C TYR A 237 -17.37 0.77 5.09
N ASN A 238 -17.76 -0.50 5.06
CA ASN A 238 -18.90 -1.03 5.79
C ASN A 238 -18.49 -1.96 6.95
N LYS A 239 -17.20 -2.14 7.19
CA LYS A 239 -16.59 -2.97 8.26
C LYS A 239 -16.98 -4.45 8.19
N ASP A 240 -17.29 -4.97 6.99
CA ASP A 240 -17.62 -6.38 6.81
C ASP A 240 -16.38 -7.25 6.58
N GLY A 241 -15.23 -6.62 6.50
CA GLY A 241 -13.92 -7.25 6.33
C GLY A 241 -13.56 -7.54 4.88
N TRP A 242 -14.35 -7.11 3.90
CA TRP A 242 -14.05 -7.24 2.49
C TRP A 242 -13.69 -5.88 1.90
N LEU A 243 -12.72 -5.87 1.01
CA LEU A 243 -12.30 -4.63 0.35
C LEU A 243 -13.28 -4.26 -0.75
N ASP A 244 -13.75 -3.04 -0.69
CA ASP A 244 -14.64 -2.41 -1.66
C ASP A 244 -13.85 -1.51 -2.61
N ILE A 245 -14.43 -1.14 -3.76
CA ILE A 245 -13.75 -0.39 -4.80
C ILE A 245 -14.55 0.87 -5.15
N TYR A 246 -13.98 2.05 -4.94
CA TYR A 246 -14.56 3.30 -5.43
C TYR A 246 -13.80 3.77 -6.68
N ILE A 247 -14.56 4.15 -7.73
CA ILE A 247 -14.01 4.50 -9.04
C ILE A 247 -14.52 5.88 -9.43
N ALA A 248 -13.59 6.81 -9.63
CA ALA A 248 -13.89 8.13 -10.15
C ALA A 248 -14.30 8.06 -11.65
N ASN A 249 -15.29 8.83 -12.02
CA ASN A 249 -15.85 8.89 -13.37
C ASN A 249 -16.24 10.33 -13.72
N THR A 250 -16.70 10.55 -14.93
CA THR A 250 -17.24 11.83 -15.39
C THR A 250 -18.68 12.06 -14.91
N ILE A 251 -19.37 13.06 -15.49
CA ILE A 251 -20.72 13.51 -15.10
C ILE A 251 -21.80 12.41 -15.08
N ASN A 252 -21.50 11.21 -15.55
CA ASN A 252 -22.42 10.07 -15.48
C ASN A 252 -22.46 9.42 -14.08
N GLY A 253 -21.66 9.93 -13.17
CA GLY A 253 -21.57 9.50 -11.77
C GLY A 253 -20.50 8.44 -11.51
N ASN A 254 -19.91 8.53 -10.34
CA ASN A 254 -18.90 7.59 -9.88
C ASN A 254 -19.52 6.21 -9.59
N VAL A 255 -18.68 5.21 -9.52
CA VAL A 255 -19.10 3.83 -9.23
C VAL A 255 -18.52 3.39 -7.88
N PHE A 256 -19.34 2.75 -7.08
CA PHE A 256 -18.92 2.17 -5.81
C PHE A 256 -19.28 0.69 -5.78
N PHE A 257 -18.29 -0.17 -6.00
CA PHE A 257 -18.45 -1.60 -5.92
C PHE A 257 -18.28 -2.09 -4.49
N LYS A 258 -19.40 -2.49 -3.89
CA LYS A 258 -19.39 -3.26 -2.66
C LYS A 258 -19.01 -4.70 -2.97
N ASN A 259 -18.01 -5.24 -2.27
CA ASN A 259 -17.66 -6.66 -2.30
C ASN A 259 -18.70 -7.47 -1.52
N ASN A 260 -19.29 -8.48 -2.16
CA ASN A 260 -20.34 -9.31 -1.55
C ASN A 260 -19.77 -10.45 -0.68
N GLY A 261 -18.44 -10.63 -0.65
CA GLY A 261 -17.78 -11.71 0.09
C GLY A 261 -17.91 -13.10 -0.54
N ASP A 262 -18.48 -13.18 -1.72
CA ASP A 262 -18.68 -14.42 -2.49
C ASP A 262 -17.91 -14.43 -3.83
N GLY A 263 -17.02 -13.46 -4.01
CA GLY A 263 -16.24 -13.25 -5.22
C GLY A 263 -16.92 -12.34 -6.25
N THR A 264 -18.07 -11.75 -5.92
CA THR A 264 -18.79 -10.80 -6.79
C THR A 264 -18.89 -9.42 -6.15
N PHE A 265 -19.21 -8.41 -6.96
CA PHE A 265 -19.40 -7.04 -6.53
C PHE A 265 -20.77 -6.49 -6.93
N THR A 266 -21.27 -5.53 -6.17
CA THR A 266 -22.50 -4.81 -6.48
C THR A 266 -22.24 -3.30 -6.47
N ASN A 267 -22.60 -2.60 -7.55
CA ASN A 267 -22.52 -1.13 -7.56
C ASN A 267 -23.61 -0.53 -6.66
N VAL A 268 -23.17 0.11 -5.59
CA VAL A 268 -24.06 0.70 -4.55
C VAL A 268 -24.04 2.22 -4.54
N ALA A 269 -23.33 2.89 -5.44
CA ALA A 269 -23.13 4.35 -5.42
C ALA A 269 -24.47 5.13 -5.37
N SER A 270 -25.50 4.65 -6.09
CA SER A 270 -26.84 5.26 -6.06
C SER A 270 -27.59 5.03 -4.76
N GLU A 271 -27.33 3.89 -4.12
CA GLU A 271 -28.05 3.48 -2.91
C GLU A 271 -27.45 4.13 -1.67
N ASN A 272 -26.13 4.26 -1.65
CA ASN A 272 -25.41 4.79 -0.50
C ASN A 272 -25.11 6.30 -0.56
N GLY A 273 -25.50 6.99 -1.64
CA GLY A 273 -25.39 8.45 -1.75
C GLY A 273 -24.05 8.97 -2.27
N THR A 274 -23.19 8.12 -2.82
CA THR A 274 -21.84 8.52 -3.28
C THR A 274 -21.73 8.85 -4.77
N ILE A 275 -22.86 8.97 -5.48
CA ILE A 275 -22.84 9.45 -6.85
C ILE A 275 -22.32 10.89 -6.88
N PHE A 276 -21.19 11.09 -7.54
CA PHE A 276 -20.62 12.42 -7.78
C PHE A 276 -20.95 12.81 -9.21
N GLU A 277 -22.01 13.60 -9.40
CA GLU A 277 -22.48 14.06 -10.70
C GLU A 277 -21.63 15.24 -11.21
N SER A 278 -20.30 15.05 -11.28
CA SER A 278 -19.31 16.01 -11.77
C SER A 278 -18.18 15.25 -12.45
N VAL A 279 -17.11 15.92 -12.83
CA VAL A 279 -15.90 15.28 -13.37
C VAL A 279 -14.96 14.97 -12.20
N ALA A 280 -14.95 13.71 -11.76
CA ALA A 280 -14.10 13.25 -10.68
C ALA A 280 -12.73 12.79 -11.18
N TRP A 281 -11.69 13.02 -10.38
CA TRP A 281 -10.34 12.55 -10.64
C TRP A 281 -9.83 11.68 -9.49
N GLY A 282 -9.23 12.27 -8.48
CA GLY A 282 -8.73 11.55 -7.31
C GLY A 282 -9.82 11.26 -6.29
N SER A 283 -9.66 10.19 -5.55
CA SER A 283 -10.48 9.88 -4.37
C SER A 283 -9.63 9.22 -3.30
N VAL A 284 -10.01 9.39 -2.03
CA VAL A 284 -9.35 8.77 -0.89
C VAL A 284 -10.36 8.50 0.21
N PHE A 285 -10.26 7.31 0.83
CA PHE A 285 -10.96 6.96 2.06
C PHE A 285 -10.18 7.45 3.28
N LEU A 286 -10.88 7.96 4.29
CA LEU A 286 -10.29 8.40 5.55
C LEU A 286 -11.35 8.39 6.65
N ASP A 287 -10.95 8.14 7.89
CA ASP A 287 -11.81 8.32 9.07
C ASP A 287 -11.54 9.73 9.62
N ALA A 288 -12.28 10.73 9.11
CA ALA A 288 -11.98 12.13 9.37
C ALA A 288 -12.24 12.55 10.82
N GLU A 289 -13.20 11.97 11.48
CA GLU A 289 -13.57 12.24 12.87
C GLU A 289 -12.94 11.26 13.86
N ASN A 290 -12.20 10.26 13.40
CA ASN A 290 -11.72 9.12 14.20
C ASN A 290 -12.86 8.38 14.92
N ASP A 291 -14.04 8.29 14.29
CA ASP A 291 -15.23 7.69 14.87
C ASP A 291 -15.47 6.24 14.46
N THR A 292 -14.51 5.67 13.76
CA THR A 292 -14.38 4.27 13.32
C THR A 292 -14.90 3.96 11.93
N ASP A 293 -15.57 4.87 11.25
CA ASP A 293 -16.03 4.62 9.88
C ASP A 293 -15.21 5.39 8.83
N LEU A 294 -15.19 4.85 7.61
CA LEU A 294 -14.46 5.46 6.52
C LEU A 294 -15.36 6.43 5.77
N ASP A 295 -14.97 7.69 5.79
CA ASP A 295 -15.47 8.75 4.91
C ASP A 295 -14.79 8.69 3.55
N LEU A 296 -15.24 9.52 2.63
CA LEU A 296 -14.72 9.58 1.28
C LEU A 296 -14.53 11.03 0.82
N TYR A 297 -13.32 11.39 0.41
CA TYR A 297 -13.07 12.64 -0.29
C TYR A 297 -12.86 12.38 -1.78
N VAL A 298 -13.48 13.20 -2.63
CA VAL A 298 -13.38 13.14 -4.10
C VAL A 298 -12.94 14.48 -4.64
N SER A 299 -11.83 14.52 -5.37
CA SER A 299 -11.39 15.70 -6.12
C SER A 299 -12.20 15.84 -7.40
N GLY A 300 -12.71 17.04 -7.68
CA GLY A 300 -13.49 17.34 -8.87
C GLY A 300 -12.84 18.36 -9.77
N GLU A 301 -13.03 18.21 -11.07
CA GLU A 301 -12.71 19.22 -12.05
C GLU A 301 -13.98 20.01 -12.39
N LEU A 302 -14.10 21.20 -11.83
CA LEU A 302 -15.17 22.12 -12.20
C LEU A 302 -14.87 22.65 -13.62
N ASP A 303 -15.49 22.08 -14.61
CA ASP A 303 -15.28 22.45 -16.03
C ASP A 303 -15.92 23.81 -16.41
N GLY A 304 -15.83 24.78 -15.50
CA GLY A 304 -16.41 26.10 -15.64
C GLY A 304 -17.95 26.14 -15.55
N GLU A 305 -18.59 25.01 -15.33
CA GLU A 305 -20.02 24.88 -15.13
C GLU A 305 -20.36 25.01 -13.64
N THR A 306 -21.08 26.05 -13.28
CA THR A 306 -21.46 26.33 -11.89
C THR A 306 -22.46 25.33 -11.29
N SER A 307 -22.94 24.38 -12.09
CA SER A 307 -23.85 23.32 -11.66
C SER A 307 -23.12 22.06 -11.16
N PHE A 308 -21.81 21.96 -11.39
CA PHE A 308 -21.02 20.82 -10.93
C PHE A 308 -20.44 21.06 -9.55
N LEU A 309 -20.26 20.00 -8.77
CA LEU A 309 -19.51 20.05 -7.53
C LEU A 309 -18.01 20.16 -7.85
N PRO A 310 -17.27 21.09 -7.24
CA PRO A 310 -15.82 21.20 -7.44
C PRO A 310 -15.06 20.03 -6.81
N SER A 311 -15.42 19.67 -5.60
CA SER A 311 -14.94 18.51 -4.83
C SER A 311 -16.03 18.09 -3.87
N ALA A 312 -15.97 16.88 -3.33
CA ALA A 312 -16.95 16.42 -2.35
C ALA A 312 -16.26 15.68 -1.20
N PHE A 313 -16.68 16.01 0.01
CA PHE A 313 -16.44 15.19 1.19
C PHE A 313 -17.76 14.52 1.55
N TYR A 314 -17.75 13.20 1.57
CA TYR A 314 -18.89 12.35 1.93
C TYR A 314 -18.64 11.76 3.31
N GLU A 315 -19.44 12.19 4.29
CA GLU A 315 -19.45 11.63 5.65
C GLU A 315 -20.28 10.35 5.67
N ASN A 316 -19.72 9.27 6.21
CA ASN A 316 -20.36 7.98 6.42
C ASN A 316 -21.15 8.03 7.75
N ASP A 317 -22.34 7.43 7.78
CA ASP A 317 -23.18 7.37 8.98
C ASP A 317 -22.90 6.15 9.89
N GLY A 318 -21.81 5.44 9.67
CA GLY A 318 -21.44 4.20 10.34
C GLY A 318 -22.25 2.97 9.92
N MET A 319 -23.20 3.15 9.00
CA MET A 319 -24.01 2.07 8.40
C MET A 319 -23.77 1.93 6.89
N GLY A 320 -22.80 2.68 6.38
CA GLY A 320 -22.42 2.66 4.97
C GLY A 320 -23.27 3.55 4.07
N ASN A 321 -24.04 4.50 4.62
CA ASN A 321 -24.69 5.55 3.83
C ASN A 321 -23.90 6.84 3.95
N PHE A 322 -23.76 7.54 2.85
CA PHE A 322 -22.95 8.74 2.76
C PHE A 322 -23.79 9.98 2.48
N SER A 323 -23.36 11.10 3.03
CA SER A 323 -23.95 12.41 2.75
C SER A 323 -22.88 13.48 2.74
N ILE A 324 -23.10 14.55 1.99
CA ILE A 324 -22.22 15.74 2.02
C ILE A 324 -22.69 16.62 3.20
N PRO A 325 -21.88 16.73 4.28
CA PRO A 325 -22.29 17.53 5.45
C PRO A 325 -22.23 19.02 5.12
N PHE A 326 -23.18 19.74 5.70
CA PHE A 326 -23.27 21.20 5.58
C PHE A 326 -22.17 21.88 6.35
N ALA A 327 -21.07 22.18 6.05
CA ALA A 327 -19.98 22.82 6.79
C ALA A 327 -18.76 21.89 7.04
N ALA A 328 -18.52 20.94 6.16
CA ALA A 328 -17.26 20.19 6.17
C ALA A 328 -16.03 21.05 5.87
N GLY A 329 -16.23 22.30 5.46
CA GLY A 329 -15.15 23.25 5.18
C GLY A 329 -14.75 23.32 3.70
N PHE A 330 -15.37 22.54 2.84
CA PHE A 330 -15.11 22.49 1.39
C PHE A 330 -16.10 23.36 0.57
N ASP A 331 -17.05 24.04 1.20
CA ASP A 331 -18.14 24.79 0.52
C ASP A 331 -17.66 25.91 -0.42
N ASN A 332 -16.44 26.38 -0.25
CA ASN A 332 -15.84 27.43 -1.08
C ASN A 332 -14.69 26.90 -1.96
N ASP A 333 -14.54 25.61 -2.04
CA ASP A 333 -13.60 25.01 -2.98
C ASP A 333 -14.15 25.18 -4.40
N THR A 334 -13.44 25.95 -5.22
CA THR A 334 -13.77 26.20 -6.62
C THR A 334 -12.62 25.81 -7.54
N ALA A 335 -11.62 25.14 -6.99
CA ALA A 335 -10.47 24.71 -7.74
C ALA A 335 -10.81 23.58 -8.71
N ARG A 336 -10.08 23.52 -9.80
CA ARG A 336 -10.02 22.32 -10.65
C ARG A 336 -8.98 21.40 -10.07
N SER A 337 -9.41 20.27 -9.52
CA SER A 337 -8.58 19.40 -8.71
C SER A 337 -8.38 18.04 -9.38
N PHE A 338 -7.15 17.54 -9.32
CA PHE A 338 -6.79 16.24 -9.88
C PHE A 338 -6.46 15.23 -8.78
N SER A 339 -5.18 15.06 -8.48
CA SER A 339 -4.73 14.13 -7.44
C SER A 339 -5.02 14.64 -6.05
N ASN A 340 -5.22 13.71 -5.14
CA ASN A 340 -5.21 13.95 -3.71
C ASN A 340 -4.43 12.83 -3.01
N ALA A 341 -3.99 13.10 -1.78
CA ALA A 341 -3.38 12.11 -0.90
C ALA A 341 -3.67 12.44 0.56
N MET A 342 -3.70 11.42 1.40
CA MET A 342 -3.95 11.50 2.84
C MET A 342 -2.65 11.32 3.63
N GLY A 343 -2.52 12.10 4.71
CA GLY A 343 -1.43 12.01 5.68
C GLY A 343 -1.79 12.77 6.95
N ASP A 344 -0.79 13.10 7.78
CA ASP A 344 -0.99 13.81 9.04
C ASP A 344 0.09 14.90 9.20
N ILE A 345 -0.27 16.13 8.91
CA ILE A 345 0.64 17.28 8.89
C ILE A 345 1.30 17.54 10.23
N ASN A 346 0.55 17.36 11.29
CA ASN A 346 0.92 17.80 12.64
C ASN A 346 1.01 16.66 13.65
N ASN A 347 0.91 15.42 13.21
CA ASN A 347 0.98 14.20 14.00
C ASN A 347 -0.03 14.19 15.16
N ASP A 348 -1.25 14.75 14.93
CA ASP A 348 -2.32 14.72 15.93
C ASP A 348 -3.24 13.49 15.79
N GLY A 349 -2.99 12.64 14.76
CA GLY A 349 -3.69 11.40 14.49
C GLY A 349 -5.01 11.56 13.76
N TYR A 350 -5.37 12.77 13.36
CA TYR A 350 -6.48 13.05 12.48
C TYR A 350 -5.97 13.17 11.05
N PRO A 351 -6.51 12.41 10.10
CA PRO A 351 -6.01 12.47 8.73
C PRO A 351 -6.27 13.84 8.09
N ASP A 352 -5.24 14.36 7.44
CA ASP A 352 -5.26 15.57 6.62
C ASP A 352 -5.25 15.19 5.14
N ILE A 353 -5.68 16.08 4.26
CA ILE A 353 -5.71 15.86 2.82
C ILE A 353 -4.89 16.93 2.11
N ILE A 354 -4.07 16.51 1.15
CA ILE A 354 -3.45 17.42 0.18
C ILE A 354 -4.08 17.21 -1.19
N VAL A 355 -4.27 18.29 -1.93
CA VAL A 355 -4.95 18.27 -3.23
C VAL A 355 -4.17 19.06 -4.25
N LEU A 356 -3.87 18.44 -5.37
CA LEU A 356 -3.18 19.05 -6.49
C LEU A 356 -4.20 19.71 -7.43
N ASN A 357 -4.14 21.03 -7.55
CA ASN A 357 -5.08 21.84 -8.30
C ASN A 357 -4.47 22.36 -9.59
N TYR A 358 -5.33 22.61 -10.58
CA TYR A 358 -4.95 23.24 -11.84
C TYR A 358 -4.93 24.78 -11.69
N GLU A 359 -4.07 25.43 -12.47
CA GLU A 359 -4.00 26.89 -12.51
C GLU A 359 -5.38 27.59 -12.65
N PRO A 360 -5.62 28.70 -11.99
CA PRO A 360 -4.70 29.54 -11.21
C PRO A 360 -4.65 29.19 -9.70
N HIS A 361 -5.06 28.01 -9.31
CA HIS A 361 -5.15 27.62 -7.91
C HIS A 361 -3.84 26.99 -7.44
N ASP A 362 -3.45 27.32 -6.21
CA ASP A 362 -2.35 26.67 -5.51
C ASP A 362 -2.75 25.26 -5.06
N ILE A 363 -1.77 24.48 -4.61
CA ILE A 363 -2.03 23.20 -3.92
C ILE A 363 -2.77 23.49 -2.63
N PHE A 364 -3.85 22.75 -2.39
CA PHE A 364 -4.58 22.88 -1.14
C PHE A 364 -4.09 21.86 -0.12
N ILE A 365 -3.91 22.32 1.10
CA ILE A 365 -3.71 21.49 2.27
C ILE A 365 -4.93 21.68 3.16
N TRP A 366 -5.76 20.67 3.20
CA TRP A 366 -6.93 20.61 4.06
C TRP A 366 -6.53 20.00 5.39
N LYS A 367 -6.16 20.86 6.34
CA LYS A 367 -5.88 20.42 7.69
C LYS A 367 -7.19 20.09 8.41
N ASN A 368 -7.27 18.86 8.91
CA ASN A 368 -8.38 18.41 9.73
C ASN A 368 -8.48 19.23 11.02
N GLN A 369 -9.67 19.70 11.32
CA GLN A 369 -10.00 20.48 12.53
C GLN A 369 -11.22 19.89 13.24
N SER A 370 -11.37 18.56 13.19
CA SER A 370 -12.43 17.91 13.92
C SER A 370 -12.43 18.34 15.38
N SER A 371 -13.60 18.73 15.88
CA SER A 371 -13.79 19.11 17.27
C SER A 371 -14.12 17.92 18.18
N GLN A 372 -14.22 16.74 17.61
CA GLN A 372 -14.43 15.51 18.36
C GLN A 372 -13.12 15.11 19.04
N ASN A 373 -13.21 14.65 20.29
CA ASN A 373 -12.06 14.19 21.04
C ASN A 373 -11.98 12.65 20.97
N ASN A 374 -12.13 12.12 19.76
CA ASN A 374 -12.02 10.70 19.52
C ASN A 374 -10.55 10.24 19.61
N ASN A 375 -10.37 9.04 20.09
CA ASN A 375 -9.06 8.42 20.18
C ASN A 375 -8.71 7.69 18.88
N TRP A 376 -7.42 7.44 18.69
CA TRP A 376 -6.87 6.90 17.46
C TRP A 376 -5.63 6.04 17.68
N ILE A 377 -5.19 5.37 16.65
CA ILE A 377 -3.86 4.78 16.53
C ILE A 377 -3.40 4.86 15.07
N LYS A 378 -2.11 5.15 14.86
CA LYS A 378 -1.45 5.06 13.56
C LYS A 378 -0.50 3.88 13.56
N ILE A 379 -0.57 3.03 12.54
CA ILE A 379 0.19 1.79 12.44
C ILE A 379 1.09 1.85 11.21
N LYS A 380 2.40 1.65 11.42
CA LYS A 380 3.37 1.44 10.34
C LYS A 380 3.84 0.00 10.39
N LEU A 381 3.95 -0.63 9.22
CA LEU A 381 4.44 -2.00 9.11
C LEU A 381 5.92 -2.02 8.72
N GLU A 382 6.64 -3.01 9.22
CA GLU A 382 8.00 -3.31 8.82
C GLU A 382 8.14 -4.81 8.58
N GLY A 383 8.22 -5.19 7.29
CA GLY A 383 8.35 -6.59 6.87
C GLY A 383 9.75 -7.14 7.11
N VAL A 384 9.81 -8.44 7.36
CA VAL A 384 11.04 -9.22 7.51
C VAL A 384 11.12 -10.34 6.49
N GLU A 385 10.05 -11.12 6.33
CA GLU A 385 9.85 -12.09 5.26
C GLU A 385 9.03 -11.50 4.12
N SER A 386 8.07 -10.65 4.44
CA SER A 386 7.37 -9.78 3.50
C SER A 386 8.26 -8.62 3.06
N ASN A 387 7.84 -7.87 2.02
CA ASN A 387 8.53 -6.65 1.62
C ASN A 387 8.63 -5.65 2.79
N LYS A 388 9.65 -4.81 2.80
CA LYS A 388 9.99 -3.93 3.93
C LYS A 388 8.89 -2.97 4.36
N GLN A 389 8.07 -2.51 3.43
CA GLN A 389 6.96 -1.60 3.74
C GLN A 389 5.70 -2.34 4.20
N GLY A 390 5.68 -3.69 4.17
CA GLY A 390 4.53 -4.50 4.54
C GLY A 390 3.35 -4.37 3.57
N ILE A 391 3.59 -3.90 2.34
CA ILE A 391 2.56 -3.73 1.31
C ILE A 391 1.94 -5.09 0.99
N GLY A 392 0.61 -5.13 0.91
CA GLY A 392 -0.15 -6.36 0.73
C GLY A 392 -0.55 -7.03 2.05
N SER A 393 -0.32 -6.40 3.18
CA SER A 393 -0.71 -6.93 4.49
C SER A 393 -2.09 -6.43 4.91
N TRP A 394 -2.84 -7.31 5.59
CA TRP A 394 -4.09 -6.97 6.24
C TRP A 394 -3.86 -6.54 7.67
N ILE A 395 -4.46 -5.43 8.08
CA ILE A 395 -4.51 -4.98 9.47
C ILE A 395 -5.96 -5.05 9.95
N GLU A 396 -6.20 -5.81 11.02
CA GLU A 396 -7.47 -5.88 11.72
C GLU A 396 -7.28 -5.29 13.11
N ILE A 397 -8.09 -4.32 13.51
CA ILE A 397 -8.17 -3.89 14.90
C ILE A 397 -9.53 -4.24 15.50
N SER A 398 -9.55 -4.56 16.79
CA SER A 398 -10.78 -4.80 17.55
C SER A 398 -10.91 -3.79 18.67
N VAL A 399 -12.05 -3.11 18.71
CA VAL A 399 -12.39 -2.13 19.75
C VAL A 399 -13.75 -2.49 20.31
N ASN A 400 -13.80 -2.88 21.58
CA ASN A 400 -15.03 -3.36 22.23
C ASN A 400 -15.75 -4.49 21.45
N GLY A 401 -14.96 -5.37 20.80
CA GLY A 401 -15.45 -6.46 19.98
C GLY A 401 -15.88 -6.09 18.57
N ASN A 402 -15.91 -4.80 18.22
CA ASN A 402 -16.12 -4.34 16.84
C ASN A 402 -14.81 -4.30 16.08
N LYS A 403 -14.84 -4.68 14.82
CA LYS A 403 -13.63 -4.78 14.00
C LYS A 403 -13.60 -3.72 12.93
N GLN A 404 -12.40 -3.28 12.61
CA GLN A 404 -12.07 -2.45 11.46
C GLN A 404 -10.91 -3.10 10.71
N TYR A 405 -10.82 -2.85 9.41
CA TYR A 405 -9.84 -3.48 8.54
C TYR A 405 -9.22 -2.44 7.61
N ASN A 406 -7.89 -2.50 7.46
CA ASN A 406 -7.16 -1.82 6.42
C ASN A 406 -6.27 -2.81 5.66
N TYR A 407 -5.91 -2.45 4.45
CA TYR A 407 -5.00 -3.19 3.59
C TYR A 407 -3.91 -2.24 3.10
N THR A 408 -2.66 -2.58 3.31
CA THR A 408 -1.53 -1.71 2.96
C THR A 408 -1.30 -1.67 1.45
N LEU A 409 -1.31 -0.47 0.90
CA LEU A 409 -1.20 -0.19 -0.53
C LEU A 409 -0.01 0.72 -0.85
N CYS A 410 0.47 0.68 -2.08
CA CYS A 410 1.40 1.66 -2.62
C CYS A 410 1.04 1.98 -4.07
N GLY A 411 0.53 3.18 -4.28
CA GLY A 411 -0.01 3.63 -5.55
C GLY A 411 -1.50 3.29 -5.68
N GLU A 412 -2.34 4.27 -5.34
CA GLU A 412 -3.79 4.23 -5.43
C GLU A 412 -4.34 5.62 -5.76
N GLY A 413 -5.66 5.73 -5.91
CA GLY A 413 -6.30 6.98 -6.29
C GLY A 413 -5.91 7.41 -7.71
N TYR A 414 -5.87 8.72 -7.95
CA TYR A 414 -5.37 9.28 -9.21
C TYR A 414 -3.93 9.74 -9.05
N LEU A 415 -2.97 8.93 -9.48
CA LEU A 415 -1.54 9.23 -9.45
C LEU A 415 -1.00 9.60 -8.05
N GLY A 416 -1.73 9.20 -6.98
CA GLY A 416 -1.45 9.59 -5.61
C GLY A 416 -0.61 8.56 -4.86
N GLN A 417 -0.07 9.01 -3.72
CA GLN A 417 0.48 8.14 -2.69
C GLN A 417 0.14 8.71 -1.32
N ASN A 418 -0.52 7.90 -0.50
CA ASN A 418 -0.87 8.23 0.88
C ASN A 418 0.31 8.00 1.83
N SER A 419 0.14 8.41 3.09
CA SER A 419 1.09 8.15 4.19
C SER A 419 1.45 6.67 4.30
N ALA A 420 2.66 6.38 4.79
CA ALA A 420 3.08 5.02 5.15
C ALA A 420 2.39 4.50 6.42
N TYR A 421 1.62 5.33 7.09
CA TYR A 421 0.84 4.94 8.25
C TYR A 421 -0.59 4.59 7.87
N GLU A 422 -1.09 3.49 8.44
CA GLU A 422 -2.50 3.14 8.41
C GLU A 422 -3.21 3.78 9.59
N PHE A 423 -4.28 4.54 9.32
CA PHE A 423 -5.01 5.30 10.33
C PHE A 423 -6.22 4.52 10.81
N PHE A 424 -6.43 4.50 12.13
CA PHE A 424 -7.60 3.92 12.74
C PHE A 424 -8.14 4.83 13.83
N GLY A 425 -9.33 5.37 13.61
CA GLY A 425 -10.12 5.96 14.67
C GLY A 425 -10.68 4.88 15.59
N ILE A 426 -10.81 5.18 16.88
CA ILE A 426 -11.39 4.24 17.85
C ILE A 426 -12.53 4.87 18.65
N GLY A 427 -13.03 6.01 18.20
CA GLY A 427 -14.10 6.75 18.86
C GLY A 427 -13.71 7.16 20.27
N GLU A 428 -14.68 7.17 21.18
CA GLU A 428 -14.47 7.46 22.61
C GLU A 428 -13.78 6.32 23.38
N SER A 429 -13.47 5.19 22.73
CA SER A 429 -12.86 4.05 23.43
C SER A 429 -11.46 4.40 23.93
N SER A 430 -11.16 4.04 25.15
CA SER A 430 -9.83 4.17 25.75
C SER A 430 -8.98 2.91 25.64
N VAL A 431 -9.48 1.87 24.97
CA VAL A 431 -8.81 0.57 24.87
C VAL A 431 -9.02 -0.01 23.48
N ILE A 432 -7.98 -0.55 22.90
CA ILE A 432 -8.01 -1.45 21.73
C ILE A 432 -7.82 -2.86 22.28
N ASP A 433 -8.73 -3.79 21.94
CA ASP A 433 -8.63 -5.18 22.42
C ASP A 433 -7.38 -5.84 21.86
N TYR A 434 -7.17 -5.70 20.55
CA TYR A 434 -5.97 -6.18 19.84
C TYR A 434 -5.82 -5.50 18.48
N ILE A 435 -4.59 -5.56 17.97
CA ILE A 435 -4.24 -5.38 16.56
C ILE A 435 -3.77 -6.72 16.04
N LYS A 436 -4.27 -7.13 14.89
CA LYS A 436 -3.82 -8.31 14.17
C LYS A 436 -3.32 -7.91 12.80
N VAL A 437 -2.07 -8.25 12.49
CA VAL A 437 -1.49 -8.10 11.16
C VAL A 437 -1.37 -9.48 10.51
N THR A 438 -1.96 -9.62 9.35
CA THR A 438 -1.77 -10.80 8.49
C THR A 438 -0.89 -10.38 7.33
N TRP A 439 0.37 -10.78 7.39
CA TRP A 439 1.39 -10.43 6.41
C TRP A 439 1.23 -11.21 5.13
N LEU A 440 1.68 -10.67 4.02
CA LEU A 440 1.64 -11.33 2.72
C LEU A 440 2.46 -12.65 2.70
N SER A 441 3.53 -12.75 3.50
CA SER A 441 4.27 -13.99 3.77
C SER A 441 3.42 -15.11 4.39
N GLY A 442 2.23 -14.77 4.91
CA GLY A 442 1.35 -15.65 5.69
C GLY A 442 1.66 -15.68 7.19
N ASN A 443 2.62 -14.89 7.68
CA ASN A 443 2.82 -14.68 9.10
C ASN A 443 1.64 -13.89 9.69
N VAL A 444 1.41 -14.06 11.01
CA VAL A 444 0.37 -13.30 11.72
C VAL A 444 0.93 -12.82 13.04
N ASP A 445 0.94 -11.51 13.23
CA ASP A 445 1.28 -10.87 14.49
C ASP A 445 0.01 -10.39 15.22
N ILE A 446 -0.03 -10.53 16.54
CA ILE A 446 -1.12 -10.04 17.38
C ILE A 446 -0.55 -9.24 18.55
N ILE A 447 -0.93 -7.97 18.62
CA ILE A 447 -0.60 -7.06 19.70
C ILE A 447 -1.84 -6.84 20.55
N THR A 448 -1.79 -7.15 21.83
CA THR A 448 -2.89 -6.94 22.76
C THR A 448 -2.71 -5.68 23.59
N ASN A 449 -3.77 -4.94 23.79
CA ASN A 449 -3.78 -3.68 24.55
C ASN A 449 -2.70 -2.69 24.09
N PRO A 450 -2.61 -2.35 22.81
CA PRO A 450 -1.67 -1.33 22.33
C PRO A 450 -2.00 0.03 22.94
N MET A 451 -1.01 0.92 22.96
CA MET A 451 -1.21 2.28 23.45
C MET A 451 -2.03 3.07 22.42
N ILE A 452 -3.08 3.73 22.88
CA ILE A 452 -3.90 4.63 22.05
C ILE A 452 -3.24 6.01 21.90
N ASN A 453 -3.72 6.81 20.94
CA ASN A 453 -3.20 8.14 20.63
C ASN A 453 -1.68 8.12 20.43
N SER A 454 -1.22 7.16 19.65
CA SER A 454 0.20 6.91 19.43
C SER A 454 0.47 6.34 18.03
N HIS A 455 1.72 6.48 17.62
CA HIS A 455 2.27 5.80 16.45
C HIS A 455 2.87 4.47 16.90
N THR A 456 2.57 3.40 16.18
CA THR A 456 3.08 2.07 16.50
C THR A 456 3.68 1.44 15.24
N THR A 457 4.96 1.10 15.30
CA THR A 457 5.57 0.26 14.26
C THR A 457 5.42 -1.20 14.65
N ILE A 458 4.88 -2.01 13.75
CA ILE A 458 4.75 -3.46 13.94
C ILE A 458 5.74 -4.13 13.01
N ILE A 459 6.68 -4.87 13.61
CA ILE A 459 7.72 -5.60 12.90
C ILE A 459 7.26 -7.05 12.75
N GLU A 460 7.33 -7.56 11.52
CA GLU A 460 6.91 -8.91 11.19
C GLU A 460 7.64 -9.96 12.03
N GLY A 461 6.88 -10.84 12.67
CA GLY A 461 7.40 -11.96 13.45
C GLY A 461 7.76 -11.63 14.89
N GLU A 462 7.67 -10.37 15.33
CA GLU A 462 7.97 -10.03 16.73
C GLU A 462 6.83 -10.39 17.70
N ASN A 463 5.58 -10.45 17.22
CA ASN A 463 4.38 -10.71 18.02
C ASN A 463 3.53 -11.84 17.44
N LEU A 464 4.17 -12.94 17.03
CA LEU A 464 3.50 -14.05 16.36
C LEU A 464 2.35 -14.62 17.17
N ASP A 465 1.21 -14.85 16.51
CA ASP A 465 0.05 -15.51 17.09
C ASP A 465 0.41 -16.95 17.54
N LEU A 466 0.00 -17.32 18.75
CA LEU A 466 0.21 -18.65 19.31
C LEU A 466 -0.39 -19.76 18.43
N ASN A 467 -1.39 -19.48 17.61
CA ASN A 467 -1.94 -20.45 16.65
C ASN A 467 -0.97 -20.74 15.49
N ASN A 468 -0.10 -19.80 15.13
CA ASN A 468 0.97 -20.00 14.15
C ASN A 468 2.13 -20.86 14.69
N VAL A 469 2.27 -20.99 16.02
CA VAL A 469 3.23 -21.93 16.64
C VAL A 469 2.99 -23.37 16.16
N SER A 470 1.75 -23.75 15.89
CA SER A 470 1.43 -25.07 15.32
C SER A 470 1.94 -25.21 13.88
N ASN A 471 1.88 -24.14 13.09
CA ASN A 471 2.39 -24.11 11.73
C ASN A 471 3.92 -24.08 11.70
N LEU A 472 4.56 -23.26 12.54
CA LEU A 472 6.01 -23.26 12.72
C LEU A 472 6.52 -24.62 13.20
N ASN A 473 5.77 -25.29 14.08
CA ASN A 473 6.11 -26.64 14.52
C ASN A 473 6.15 -27.64 13.34
N ASN A 474 5.30 -27.49 12.34
CA ASN A 474 5.27 -28.34 11.16
C ASN A 474 6.37 -27.97 10.13
N ARG A 475 6.86 -26.74 10.14
CA ARG A 475 7.92 -26.25 9.25
C ARG A 475 9.34 -26.56 9.73
N VAL A 476 9.54 -26.93 11.02
CA VAL A 476 10.85 -27.33 11.57
C VAL A 476 11.05 -28.82 11.39
N LEU A 477 11.96 -29.22 10.52
CA LEU A 477 12.36 -30.60 10.29
C LEU A 477 13.74 -30.86 10.88
N ILE A 478 13.86 -31.93 11.68
CA ILE A 478 15.13 -32.40 12.23
C ILE A 478 15.43 -33.77 11.67
N TYR A 479 16.51 -33.91 10.94
CA TYR A 479 16.88 -35.16 10.29
C TYR A 479 18.39 -35.43 10.27
N PRO A 480 18.84 -36.69 10.19
CA PRO A 480 18.04 -37.89 10.41
C PRO A 480 17.61 -38.03 11.87
N ASN A 481 16.38 -38.51 12.10
CA ASN A 481 15.91 -38.79 13.44
C ASN A 481 15.28 -40.23 13.42
N PRO A 482 15.93 -41.24 14.04
CA PRO A 482 17.11 -41.16 14.93
C PRO A 482 18.46 -40.95 14.22
N GLY A 483 19.45 -40.41 14.97
CA GLY A 483 20.78 -40.12 14.45
C GLY A 483 21.77 -39.71 15.53
N LYS A 484 22.98 -39.27 15.14
CA LYS A 484 24.01 -38.69 16.01
C LYS A 484 24.37 -37.27 15.59
N ILE A 485 24.24 -36.98 14.32
CA ILE A 485 24.40 -35.64 13.77
C ILE A 485 23.07 -35.30 13.08
N PHE A 486 22.47 -34.21 13.51
CA PHE A 486 21.16 -33.73 13.04
C PHE A 486 21.33 -32.48 12.24
N SER A 487 20.66 -32.39 11.10
CA SER A 487 20.45 -31.14 10.37
C SER A 487 19.06 -30.60 10.68
N LEU A 488 18.95 -29.29 10.83
CA LEU A 488 17.68 -28.62 10.96
C LEU A 488 17.36 -27.95 9.61
N LYS A 489 16.21 -28.29 9.05
CA LYS A 489 15.64 -27.56 7.93
C LYS A 489 14.45 -26.79 8.47
N ILE A 490 14.48 -25.47 8.30
CA ILE A 490 13.40 -24.56 8.59
C ILE A 490 13.05 -23.95 7.24
N ASP A 491 11.80 -24.05 6.83
CA ASP A 491 11.35 -23.40 5.62
C ASP A 491 11.20 -21.92 5.95
N ASN A 492 12.19 -21.13 5.65
CA ASN A 492 12.30 -19.69 5.59
C ASN A 492 13.59 -19.16 6.23
N HIS A 493 14.11 -18.06 5.74
CA HIS A 493 15.42 -17.46 6.06
C HIS A 493 15.49 -16.82 7.45
N ILE A 494 15.43 -17.62 8.50
CA ILE A 494 15.58 -17.15 9.88
C ILE A 494 17.07 -17.12 10.23
N ASN A 495 17.62 -15.94 10.43
CA ASN A 495 19.05 -15.72 10.57
C ASN A 495 19.68 -16.19 11.88
N ASN A 496 18.95 -16.27 12.99
CA ASN A 496 19.49 -16.71 14.29
C ASN A 496 18.47 -17.54 15.06
N ILE A 497 18.79 -18.80 15.35
CA ILE A 497 17.95 -19.71 16.10
C ILE A 497 18.68 -20.14 17.35
N GLY A 498 18.15 -19.80 18.51
CA GLY A 498 18.63 -20.29 19.77
C GLY A 498 18.22 -21.75 19.98
N LEU A 499 19.18 -22.69 20.02
CA LEU A 499 18.92 -24.08 20.34
C LEU A 499 19.38 -24.39 21.77
N THR A 500 18.48 -24.96 22.56
CA THR A 500 18.82 -25.65 23.83
C THR A 500 18.39 -27.09 23.75
N VAL A 501 19.28 -28.01 24.14
CA VAL A 501 18.99 -29.43 24.19
C VAL A 501 18.94 -29.88 25.65
N THR A 502 17.84 -30.53 26.03
CA THR A 502 17.67 -31.10 27.36
C THR A 502 17.46 -32.62 27.28
N ASP A 503 17.85 -33.32 28.34
CA ASP A 503 17.42 -34.70 28.54
C ASP A 503 15.96 -34.76 29.08
N LEU A 504 15.41 -35.95 29.26
CA LEU A 504 14.03 -36.10 29.72
C LEU A 504 13.80 -35.65 31.18
N THR A 505 14.87 -35.38 31.93
CA THR A 505 14.76 -34.83 33.29
C THR A 505 14.74 -33.30 33.28
N GLY A 506 14.87 -32.69 32.11
CA GLY A 506 14.96 -31.23 31.96
C GLY A 506 16.37 -30.67 32.13
N LYS A 507 17.39 -31.52 32.34
CA LYS A 507 18.78 -31.07 32.47
C LYS A 507 19.31 -30.60 31.12
N LEU A 508 19.83 -29.38 31.06
CA LEU A 508 20.50 -28.82 29.88
C LEU A 508 21.78 -29.61 29.55
N VAL A 509 21.90 -30.09 28.34
CA VAL A 509 23.05 -30.86 27.82
C VAL A 509 23.81 -30.14 26.70
N LEU A 510 23.14 -29.27 25.94
CA LEU A 510 23.77 -28.48 24.90
C LEU A 510 23.03 -27.16 24.73
N LYS A 511 23.78 -26.07 24.47
CA LYS A 511 23.26 -24.80 24.01
C LYS A 511 24.07 -24.36 22.77
N LYS A 512 23.40 -23.96 21.72
CA LYS A 512 24.01 -23.52 20.47
C LYS A 512 23.13 -22.48 19.79
N GLU A 513 23.76 -21.51 19.13
CA GLU A 513 23.08 -20.70 18.14
C GLU A 513 23.27 -21.34 16.76
N LEU A 514 22.21 -21.43 16.00
CA LEU A 514 22.18 -21.99 14.64
C LEU A 514 21.97 -20.84 13.66
N THR A 515 22.63 -20.95 12.52
CA THR A 515 22.49 -20.02 11.40
C THR A 515 22.19 -20.80 10.14
N VAL A 516 21.77 -20.12 9.07
CA VAL A 516 21.52 -20.75 7.75
C VAL A 516 22.72 -21.55 7.24
N THR A 517 23.95 -21.16 7.62
CA THR A 517 25.18 -21.85 7.21
C THR A 517 25.70 -22.87 8.24
N ASP A 518 25.21 -22.83 9.49
CA ASP A 518 25.57 -23.79 10.54
C ASP A 518 24.30 -24.40 11.16
N ASP A 519 23.64 -25.23 10.39
CA ASP A 519 22.38 -25.93 10.70
C ASP A 519 22.59 -27.30 11.40
N LYS A 520 23.84 -27.68 11.70
CA LYS A 520 24.15 -29.03 12.21
C LYS A 520 24.32 -29.07 13.71
N VAL A 521 23.72 -30.07 14.32
CA VAL A 521 23.82 -30.38 15.76
C VAL A 521 24.48 -31.75 15.93
N ASN A 522 25.69 -31.77 16.48
CA ASN A 522 26.44 -32.99 16.71
C ASN A 522 26.22 -33.50 18.14
N MET A 523 25.52 -34.60 18.27
CA MET A 523 25.20 -35.28 19.53
C MET A 523 26.04 -36.58 19.75
N SER A 524 27.09 -36.83 18.95
CA SER A 524 27.86 -38.06 18.98
C SER A 524 28.55 -38.36 20.33
N ARG A 525 28.79 -37.35 21.15
CA ARG A 525 29.41 -37.46 22.48
C ARG A 525 28.42 -37.68 23.64
N PHE A 526 27.13 -37.64 23.32
CA PHE A 526 26.08 -37.85 24.33
C PHE A 526 25.59 -39.28 24.31
N VAL A 527 25.04 -39.74 25.43
CA VAL A 527 24.55 -41.10 25.63
C VAL A 527 23.34 -41.34 24.70
N ASN A 528 23.24 -42.54 24.14
CA ASN A 528 22.06 -42.92 23.35
C ASN A 528 20.79 -42.77 24.19
N GLY A 529 19.79 -42.10 23.66
CA GLY A 529 18.57 -41.78 24.42
C GLY A 529 17.68 -40.76 23.71
N ILE A 530 16.64 -40.34 24.41
CA ILE A 530 15.71 -39.31 23.95
C ILE A 530 16.12 -37.97 24.54
N TYR A 531 16.14 -36.97 23.68
CA TYR A 531 16.43 -35.59 24.02
C TYR A 531 15.34 -34.67 23.47
N LEU A 532 15.14 -33.51 24.09
CA LEU A 532 14.29 -32.44 23.59
C LEU A 532 15.17 -31.33 23.02
N PHE A 533 14.98 -31.04 21.74
CA PHE A 533 15.54 -29.86 21.09
C PHE A 533 14.54 -28.74 21.22
N ASN A 534 14.88 -27.76 22.01
CA ASN A 534 14.07 -26.55 22.25
C ASN A 534 14.68 -25.41 21.43
N LEU A 535 13.97 -25.00 20.40
CA LEU A 535 14.37 -23.98 19.45
C LEU A 535 13.62 -22.67 19.79
N VAL A 536 14.35 -21.58 19.94
CA VAL A 536 13.80 -20.24 20.11
C VAL A 536 13.95 -19.53 18.77
N ILE A 537 12.82 -19.20 18.14
CA ILE A 537 12.72 -18.51 16.87
C ILE A 537 11.91 -17.25 17.14
N GLY A 538 12.57 -16.07 17.13
CA GLY A 538 11.94 -14.86 17.66
C GLY A 538 11.50 -15.07 19.11
N ASN A 539 10.23 -14.83 19.41
CA ASN A 539 9.63 -15.08 20.73
C ASN A 539 8.99 -16.47 20.88
N VAL A 540 9.09 -17.33 19.87
CA VAL A 540 8.44 -18.66 19.85
C VAL A 540 9.38 -19.75 20.31
N LEU A 541 8.93 -20.61 21.25
CA LEU A 541 9.63 -21.80 21.68
C LEU A 541 9.02 -23.06 21.01
N ILE A 542 9.81 -23.74 20.20
CA ILE A 542 9.44 -25.00 19.56
C ILE A 542 10.21 -26.15 20.17
N SER A 543 9.53 -27.17 20.67
CA SER A 543 10.17 -28.37 21.23
C SER A 543 9.99 -29.57 20.33
N LYS A 544 11.10 -30.19 19.91
CA LYS A 544 11.12 -31.39 19.08
C LYS A 544 11.79 -32.56 19.83
N LYS A 545 11.16 -33.72 19.80
CA LYS A 545 11.73 -34.97 20.29
C LYS A 545 12.75 -35.51 19.31
N VAL A 546 13.96 -35.76 19.79
CA VAL A 546 15.08 -36.32 19.02
C VAL A 546 15.60 -37.59 19.67
N ILE A 547 15.96 -38.58 18.88
CA ILE A 547 16.49 -39.86 19.35
C ILE A 547 17.95 -40.00 18.91
N VAL A 548 18.86 -39.98 19.88
CA VAL A 548 20.29 -40.23 19.68
C VAL A 548 20.56 -41.71 19.75
N LYS A 549 21.19 -42.31 18.71
CA LYS A 549 21.52 -43.72 18.61
C LYS A 549 22.99 -43.94 18.35
#